data_820cfd45ab367a3036896a6272cd4de2
#
_entry.id   820cfd45ab367a3036896a6272cd4de2
#
_cell.length_a   1.000
_cell.length_b   1.000
_cell.length_c   1.000
_cell.angle_alpha   90.00
_cell.angle_beta   90.00
_cell.angle_gamma   90.00
#
_symmetry.space_group_name_H-M   'P 1'
#
loop_
_entity.id
_entity.type
_entity.pdbx_description
1 polymer ?
#
loop_
_entity_poly.entity_id
_entity_poly.type
_entity_poly.pdbx_seq_one_letter_code
_entity_poly.pdbx_strand_id
1 'polypeptide(L)'
;MANTIAKAFVQQFQDNLIHLAQQKGSRLRSSVNEQSVTGEKFNFERLGTVAAVVKSSRHTTTPVLEVPHSRRTATMTDYHWADLIDDEDKVRMLISPESHYAKSGANSMARAFDDLIIAAATGNAVDGDGSNVALPAGQKIAHGSAGLTLAKLISAKEILDGNDVDPDEERFFVLGSQQVSNLLATTEVKSSDYNSVKALVQGDIDTFMGFKFLRSER
;
A
#
# COMPACT_ATOMS: atom_id res chain seq x y z
N MET A 1 34.20 53.25 28.07
CA MET A 1 34.61 51.84 27.97
C MET A 1 33.41 51.02 27.52
N ALA A 2 33.45 50.54 26.29
CA ALA A 2 32.33 49.76 25.75
C ALA A 2 32.32 48.39 26.41
N ASN A 3 31.20 48.00 26.96
CA ASN A 3 31.01 46.76 27.69
C ASN A 3 31.09 45.58 26.72
N THR A 4 32.21 44.88 26.74
CA THR A 4 32.50 43.72 25.87
C THR A 4 31.72 42.46 26.25
N ILE A 5 30.96 42.48 27.35
CA ILE A 5 30.11 41.38 27.82
C ILE A 5 28.93 41.09 26.88
N ALA A 6 28.43 42.11 26.13
CA ALA A 6 27.35 41.93 25.19
C ALA A 6 27.66 40.96 24.02
N LYS A 7 28.95 40.69 23.76
CA LYS A 7 29.37 39.73 22.75
C LYS A 7 29.40 38.28 23.24
N ALA A 8 29.16 38.06 24.54
CA ALA A 8 29.13 36.72 25.14
C ALA A 8 27.71 36.14 25.25
N PHE A 9 26.69 36.88 24.78
CA PHE A 9 25.36 36.28 24.67
C PHE A 9 25.30 35.25 23.54
N VAL A 10 25.43 34.02 23.94
CA VAL A 10 25.19 32.88 23.05
C VAL A 10 23.70 32.80 22.76
N GLN A 11 23.33 32.85 21.49
CA GLN A 11 21.96 32.58 21.09
C GLN A 11 21.61 31.20 21.55
N GLN A 12 20.64 31.05 22.41
CA GLN A 12 20.13 29.74 22.82
C GLN A 12 19.24 29.21 21.71
N PHE A 13 19.73 28.22 20.96
CA PHE A 13 18.92 27.52 19.97
C PHE A 13 18.10 26.45 20.68
N GLN A 14 16.88 26.26 20.20
CA GLN A 14 15.99 25.22 20.68
C GLN A 14 16.61 23.86 20.34
N ASP A 15 16.83 23.03 21.35
CA ASP A 15 17.47 21.71 21.24
C ASP A 15 16.55 20.65 20.58
N ASN A 16 15.55 21.08 19.82
CA ASN A 16 14.54 20.22 19.25
C ASN A 16 14.40 20.46 17.74
N LEU A 17 14.88 19.51 16.94
CA LEU A 17 14.65 19.53 15.51
C LEU A 17 13.25 19.00 15.23
N ILE A 18 12.34 19.93 14.84
CA ILE A 18 10.95 19.59 14.55
C ILE A 18 10.86 19.04 13.13
N HIS A 19 10.50 17.78 13.00
CA HIS A 19 10.17 17.21 11.70
C HIS A 19 8.87 17.81 11.18
N LEU A 20 8.86 18.25 9.92
CA LEU A 20 7.64 18.66 9.24
C LEU A 20 6.65 17.50 9.21
N ALA A 21 5.35 17.83 9.23
CA ALA A 21 4.30 16.83 9.14
C ALA A 21 4.45 16.01 7.85
N GLN A 22 4.71 14.74 8.01
CA GLN A 22 4.91 13.78 6.92
C GLN A 22 4.43 12.40 7.32
N GLN A 23 4.18 11.55 6.34
CA GLN A 23 3.89 10.13 6.61
C GLN A 23 5.09 9.50 7.31
N LYS A 24 4.83 8.88 8.45
CA LYS A 24 5.81 8.13 9.24
C LYS A 24 5.61 6.63 8.99
N GLY A 25 6.63 5.96 8.49
CA GLY A 25 6.55 4.55 8.16
C GLY A 25 5.73 4.25 6.91
N SER A 26 5.67 2.98 6.53
CA SER A 26 4.81 2.47 5.46
C SER A 26 3.41 2.21 5.99
N ARG A 27 2.38 2.57 5.22
CA ARG A 27 0.97 2.31 5.55
C ARG A 27 0.40 1.11 4.82
N LEU A 28 0.99 0.75 3.69
CA LEU A 28 0.50 -0.34 2.84
C LEU A 28 1.20 -1.67 3.08
N ARG A 29 2.26 -1.68 3.88
CA ARG A 29 3.05 -2.88 4.16
C ARG A 29 2.23 -4.03 4.74
N SER A 30 1.22 -3.72 5.55
CA SER A 30 0.33 -4.73 6.14
C SER A 30 -0.63 -5.38 5.14
N SER A 31 -0.79 -4.80 3.94
CA SER A 31 -1.69 -5.34 2.91
C SER A 31 -1.01 -6.29 1.93
N VAL A 32 0.28 -6.53 2.07
CA VAL A 32 1.07 -7.38 1.18
C VAL A 32 1.87 -8.41 1.97
N ASN A 33 2.11 -9.55 1.34
CA ASN A 33 3.01 -10.56 1.88
C ASN A 33 4.45 -10.24 1.48
N GLU A 34 5.35 -10.20 2.45
CA GLU A 34 6.77 -9.98 2.22
C GLU A 34 7.51 -11.31 2.24
N GLN A 35 8.39 -11.49 1.27
CA GLN A 35 9.26 -12.64 1.19
C GLN A 35 10.71 -12.19 1.01
N SER A 36 11.60 -12.73 1.81
CA SER A 36 13.04 -12.52 1.64
C SER A 36 13.51 -13.36 0.46
N VAL A 37 14.17 -12.72 -0.49
CA VAL A 37 14.68 -13.37 -1.71
C VAL A 37 16.15 -13.04 -1.91
N THR A 38 16.86 -13.91 -2.63
CA THR A 38 18.25 -13.72 -3.03
C THR A 38 18.34 -13.76 -4.56
N GLY A 39 19.09 -12.82 -5.14
CA GLY A 39 19.27 -12.71 -6.58
C GLY A 39 18.53 -11.52 -7.19
N GLU A 40 18.77 -11.28 -8.46
CA GLU A 40 18.22 -10.14 -9.22
C GLU A 40 16.74 -10.31 -9.56
N LYS A 41 16.30 -11.55 -9.81
CA LYS A 41 14.92 -11.89 -10.19
C LYS A 41 14.41 -13.02 -9.32
N PHE A 42 13.15 -12.94 -8.99
CA PHE A 42 12.45 -13.99 -8.27
C PHE A 42 11.17 -14.39 -9.00
N ASN A 43 10.92 -15.70 -9.07
CA ASN A 43 9.76 -16.27 -9.75
C ASN A 43 8.77 -16.83 -8.75
N PHE A 44 7.53 -16.37 -8.83
CA PHE A 44 6.40 -16.88 -8.06
C PHE A 44 5.64 -17.88 -8.92
N GLU A 45 5.61 -19.13 -8.50
CA GLU A 45 4.80 -20.18 -9.13
C GLU A 45 3.35 -20.08 -8.68
N ARG A 46 2.43 -20.24 -9.61
CA ARG A 46 0.99 -20.20 -9.38
C ARG A 46 0.33 -21.43 -9.96
N LEU A 47 -0.58 -22.03 -9.19
CA LEU A 47 -1.42 -23.14 -9.62
C LEU A 47 -2.82 -22.58 -9.91
N GLY A 48 -3.38 -22.94 -11.06
CA GLY A 48 -4.77 -22.64 -11.37
C GLY A 48 -5.71 -23.67 -10.74
N THR A 49 -7.00 -23.35 -10.76
CA THR A 49 -8.06 -24.23 -10.27
C THR A 49 -8.49 -25.22 -11.35
N VAL A 50 -8.82 -26.43 -10.95
CA VAL A 50 -9.37 -27.47 -11.80
C VAL A 50 -10.65 -28.02 -11.16
N ALA A 51 -11.70 -28.17 -11.96
CA ALA A 51 -12.94 -28.76 -11.47
C ALA A 51 -12.84 -30.28 -11.38
N ALA A 52 -13.40 -30.85 -10.31
CA ALA A 52 -13.51 -32.29 -10.18
C ALA A 52 -14.48 -32.86 -11.22
N VAL A 53 -14.16 -34.02 -11.77
CA VAL A 53 -15.00 -34.72 -12.76
C VAL A 53 -15.83 -35.78 -12.06
N VAL A 54 -17.13 -35.83 -12.40
CA VAL A 54 -18.07 -36.80 -11.86
C VAL A 54 -17.76 -38.18 -12.48
N LYS A 55 -17.65 -39.21 -11.65
CA LYS A 55 -17.54 -40.59 -12.11
C LYS A 55 -18.86 -41.07 -12.66
N SER A 56 -18.93 -41.35 -13.97
CA SER A 56 -20.15 -41.72 -14.69
C SER A 56 -20.54 -43.18 -14.58
N SER A 57 -19.61 -44.09 -14.33
CA SER A 57 -19.89 -45.52 -14.22
C SER A 57 -18.92 -46.27 -13.31
N ARG A 58 -19.29 -47.54 -12.92
CA ARG A 58 -18.36 -48.44 -12.26
C ARG A 58 -17.22 -48.79 -13.23
N HIS A 59 -16.02 -48.94 -12.77
CA HIS A 59 -14.86 -49.31 -13.59
C HIS A 59 -14.43 -48.31 -14.67
N THR A 60 -14.93 -47.06 -14.63
CA THR A 60 -14.42 -45.98 -15.49
C THR A 60 -13.00 -45.62 -15.10
N THR A 61 -12.14 -45.46 -16.09
CA THR A 61 -10.78 -44.96 -15.90
C THR A 61 -10.83 -43.56 -15.25
N THR A 62 -10.01 -43.30 -14.26
CA THR A 62 -9.90 -41.98 -13.68
C THR A 62 -9.32 -41.00 -14.70
N PRO A 63 -10.01 -39.90 -15.06
CA PRO A 63 -9.46 -38.93 -15.99
C PRO A 63 -8.26 -38.24 -15.33
N VAL A 64 -7.19 -38.07 -16.10
CA VAL A 64 -6.06 -37.24 -15.70
C VAL A 64 -6.43 -35.77 -15.97
N LEU A 65 -6.43 -34.95 -14.92
CA LEU A 65 -6.69 -33.51 -15.02
C LEU A 65 -5.35 -32.80 -14.97
N GLU A 66 -5.08 -31.98 -15.97
CA GLU A 66 -3.89 -31.13 -15.98
C GLU A 66 -4.19 -29.86 -15.19
N VAL A 67 -3.45 -29.62 -14.11
CA VAL A 67 -3.53 -28.38 -13.34
C VAL A 67 -2.70 -27.33 -14.07
N PRO A 68 -3.30 -26.19 -14.48
CA PRO A 68 -2.56 -25.14 -15.18
C PRO A 68 -1.56 -24.48 -14.23
N HIS A 69 -0.30 -24.46 -14.67
CA HIS A 69 0.79 -23.78 -13.98
C HIS A 69 1.06 -22.43 -14.65
N SER A 70 1.28 -21.41 -13.86
CA SER A 70 1.71 -20.10 -14.32
C SER A 70 2.77 -19.54 -13.41
N ARG A 71 3.57 -18.63 -13.94
CA ARG A 71 4.69 -18.01 -13.23
C ARG A 71 4.58 -16.50 -13.32
N ARG A 72 4.98 -15.80 -12.25
CA ARG A 72 5.15 -14.36 -12.24
C ARG A 72 6.56 -14.03 -11.81
N THR A 73 7.21 -13.13 -12.54
CA THR A 73 8.59 -12.72 -12.28
C THR A 73 8.61 -11.34 -11.66
N ALA A 74 9.30 -11.21 -10.53
CA ALA A 74 9.61 -9.93 -9.91
C ALA A 74 11.10 -9.63 -10.08
N THR A 75 11.44 -8.41 -10.47
CA THR A 75 12.81 -7.92 -10.58
C THR A 75 13.11 -7.02 -9.40
N MET A 76 14.25 -7.24 -8.76
CA MET A 76 14.70 -6.42 -7.63
C MET A 76 15.19 -5.06 -8.13
N THR A 77 14.88 -4.01 -7.36
CA THR A 77 15.35 -2.65 -7.60
C THR A 77 15.96 -2.10 -6.32
N ASP A 78 17.18 -1.61 -6.41
CA ASP A 78 17.90 -1.08 -5.26
C ASP A 78 17.48 0.37 -5.00
N TYR A 79 17.15 0.64 -3.74
CA TYR A 79 16.87 1.98 -3.24
C TYR A 79 17.90 2.36 -2.20
N HIS A 80 18.44 3.56 -2.32
CA HIS A 80 19.35 4.11 -1.32
C HIS A 80 18.98 5.55 -0.99
N TRP A 81 19.28 5.94 0.21
CA TRP A 81 19.19 7.29 0.71
C TRP A 81 20.51 7.64 1.39
N ALA A 82 21.09 8.76 1.02
CA ALA A 82 22.30 9.26 1.62
C ALA A 82 22.24 10.78 1.76
N ASP A 83 22.84 11.29 2.81
CA ASP A 83 23.08 12.71 3.01
C ASP A 83 24.49 12.90 3.55
N LEU A 84 25.16 14.00 3.17
CA LEU A 84 26.51 14.32 3.58
C LEU A 84 26.43 15.48 4.57
N ILE A 85 27.05 15.28 5.73
CA ILE A 85 27.19 16.30 6.77
C ILE A 85 28.68 16.48 7.02
N ASP A 86 29.18 17.69 6.74
CA ASP A 86 30.56 18.03 7.00
C ASP A 86 30.87 18.04 8.50
N ASP A 87 32.08 17.62 8.88
CA ASP A 87 32.49 17.55 10.27
C ASP A 87 32.53 18.94 10.93
N GLU A 88 32.82 19.98 10.16
CA GLU A 88 32.75 21.36 10.61
C GLU A 88 31.34 21.80 10.99
N ASP A 89 30.34 21.34 10.25
CA ASP A 89 28.93 21.62 10.54
C ASP A 89 28.45 20.87 11.77
N LYS A 90 28.94 19.62 11.97
CA LYS A 90 28.63 18.86 13.20
C LYS A 90 29.12 19.59 14.46
N VAL A 91 30.31 20.20 14.39
CA VAL A 91 30.86 20.97 15.52
C VAL A 91 30.07 22.26 15.79
N ARG A 92 29.50 22.85 14.75
CA ARG A 92 28.68 24.07 14.87
C ARG A 92 27.25 23.79 15.32
N MET A 93 26.76 22.58 15.12
CA MET A 93 25.44 22.16 15.57
C MET A 93 25.48 21.77 17.04
N LEU A 94 24.58 22.34 17.84
CA LEU A 94 24.37 21.99 19.25
C LEU A 94 23.67 20.63 19.43
N ILE A 95 23.13 20.08 18.35
CA ILE A 95 22.33 18.84 18.33
C ILE A 95 23.07 17.82 17.45
N SER A 96 23.08 16.56 17.87
CA SER A 96 23.51 15.47 17.01
C SER A 96 22.48 15.27 15.86
N PRO A 97 22.80 15.66 14.63
CA PRO A 97 21.86 15.56 13.52
C PRO A 97 21.59 14.12 13.07
N GLU A 98 22.49 13.21 13.39
CA GLU A 98 22.49 11.82 12.85
C GLU A 98 21.18 11.08 13.09
N SER A 99 20.60 11.17 14.30
CA SER A 99 19.35 10.47 14.62
C SER A 99 18.14 11.06 13.87
N HIS A 100 18.11 12.37 13.64
CA HIS A 100 17.02 13.05 12.95
C HIS A 100 17.09 12.81 11.43
N TYR A 101 18.28 12.82 10.85
CA TYR A 101 18.51 12.51 9.44
C TYR A 101 18.21 11.03 9.15
N ALA A 102 18.68 10.10 10.00
CA ALA A 102 18.35 8.68 9.88
C ALA A 102 16.83 8.42 9.93
N LYS A 103 16.11 9.11 10.82
CA LYS A 103 14.66 9.02 10.90
C LYS A 103 13.97 9.57 9.64
N SER A 104 14.47 10.67 9.08
CA SER A 104 13.97 11.23 7.82
C SER A 104 14.19 10.27 6.66
N GLY A 105 15.38 9.67 6.58
CA GLY A 105 15.73 8.64 5.60
C GLY A 105 14.83 7.41 5.70
N ALA A 106 14.63 6.88 6.91
CA ALA A 106 13.74 5.75 7.14
C ALA A 106 12.29 6.04 6.68
N ASN A 107 11.77 7.23 6.97
CA ASN A 107 10.44 7.64 6.50
C ASN A 107 10.39 7.78 4.98
N SER A 108 11.47 8.25 4.34
CA SER A 108 11.56 8.35 2.88
C SER A 108 11.54 6.96 2.22
N MET A 109 12.32 6.02 2.74
CA MET A 109 12.33 4.63 2.25
C MET A 109 10.96 3.96 2.43
N ALA A 110 10.30 4.19 3.56
CA ALA A 110 8.96 3.66 3.81
C ALA A 110 7.92 4.20 2.82
N ARG A 111 8.01 5.48 2.44
CA ARG A 111 7.15 6.05 1.39
C ARG A 111 7.44 5.46 0.01
N ALA A 112 8.71 5.26 -0.33
CA ALA A 112 9.10 4.61 -1.59
C ALA A 112 8.56 3.17 -1.67
N PHE A 113 8.51 2.47 -0.54
CA PHE A 113 7.89 1.14 -0.46
C PHE A 113 6.38 1.18 -0.76
N ASP A 114 5.65 2.16 -0.20
CA ASP A 114 4.22 2.35 -0.51
C ASP A 114 4.00 2.68 -2.00
N ASP A 115 4.85 3.52 -2.60
CA ASP A 115 4.77 3.84 -4.02
C ASP A 115 4.97 2.61 -4.90
N LEU A 116 5.88 1.70 -4.53
CA LEU A 116 6.08 0.44 -5.23
C LEU A 116 4.85 -0.47 -5.16
N ILE A 117 4.19 -0.57 -4.00
CA ILE A 117 2.97 -1.37 -3.85
C ILE A 117 1.87 -0.82 -4.77
N ILE A 118 1.66 0.50 -4.79
CA ILE A 118 0.65 1.15 -5.63
C ILE A 118 0.98 0.93 -7.12
N ALA A 119 2.24 1.13 -7.52
CA ALA A 119 2.69 0.90 -8.89
C ALA A 119 2.51 -0.56 -9.32
N ALA A 120 2.80 -1.52 -8.45
CA ALA A 120 2.59 -2.94 -8.72
C ALA A 120 1.11 -3.31 -8.84
N ALA A 121 0.25 -2.75 -7.98
CA ALA A 121 -1.20 -3.00 -8.01
C ALA A 121 -1.88 -2.44 -9.28
N THR A 122 -1.37 -1.34 -9.83
CA THR A 122 -1.96 -0.66 -11.00
C THR A 122 -1.24 -0.98 -12.31
N GLY A 123 -0.02 -1.51 -12.23
CA GLY A 123 0.85 -1.83 -13.36
C GLY A 123 0.57 -3.17 -14.02
N ASN A 124 1.44 -3.54 -14.94
CA ASN A 124 1.43 -4.85 -15.58
C ASN A 124 2.30 -5.83 -14.76
N ALA A 125 1.82 -7.03 -14.59
CA ALA A 125 2.64 -8.13 -14.09
C ALA A 125 3.55 -8.66 -15.20
N VAL A 126 4.70 -9.23 -14.85
CA VAL A 126 5.61 -9.89 -15.81
C VAL A 126 5.44 -11.39 -15.68
N ASP A 127 5.20 -12.07 -16.78
CA ASP A 127 5.09 -13.53 -16.84
C ASP A 127 6.47 -14.21 -16.83
N GLY A 128 6.48 -15.53 -16.70
CA GLY A 128 7.71 -16.32 -16.65
C GLY A 128 8.56 -16.25 -17.92
N ASP A 129 7.99 -15.93 -19.05
CA ASP A 129 8.65 -15.71 -20.35
C ASP A 129 9.11 -14.26 -20.58
N GLY A 130 8.82 -13.37 -19.63
CA GLY A 130 9.13 -11.92 -19.72
C GLY A 130 8.04 -11.08 -20.36
N SER A 131 6.91 -11.66 -20.75
CA SER A 131 5.78 -10.93 -21.32
C SER A 131 5.01 -10.13 -20.26
N ASN A 132 4.50 -8.96 -20.68
CA ASN A 132 3.67 -8.13 -19.80
C ASN A 132 2.22 -8.62 -19.79
N VAL A 133 1.68 -8.84 -18.59
CA VAL A 133 0.29 -9.25 -18.37
C VAL A 133 -0.45 -8.12 -17.65
N ALA A 134 -1.35 -7.47 -18.36
CA ALA A 134 -2.19 -6.42 -17.79
C ALA A 134 -3.27 -7.00 -16.88
N LEU A 135 -3.72 -6.21 -15.89
CA LEU A 135 -4.90 -6.54 -15.10
C LEU A 135 -6.13 -6.67 -16.04
N PRO A 136 -6.89 -7.78 -15.96
CA PRO A 136 -8.08 -7.99 -16.81
C PRO A 136 -9.08 -6.85 -16.73
N ALA A 137 -9.72 -6.53 -17.85
CA ALA A 137 -10.69 -5.42 -17.91
C ALA A 137 -11.88 -5.63 -16.95
N GLY A 138 -12.33 -6.88 -16.76
CA GLY A 138 -13.39 -7.23 -15.82
C GLY A 138 -13.05 -7.02 -14.34
N GLN A 139 -11.78 -6.82 -14.03
CA GLN A 139 -11.30 -6.49 -12.67
C GLN A 139 -11.06 -4.99 -12.48
N LYS A 140 -11.46 -4.17 -13.44
CA LYS A 140 -11.32 -2.71 -13.39
C LYS A 140 -12.69 -2.05 -13.37
N ILE A 141 -12.94 -1.21 -12.38
CA ILE A 141 -14.14 -0.39 -12.30
C ILE A 141 -13.83 0.97 -12.90
N ALA A 142 -14.54 1.35 -13.97
CA ALA A 142 -14.33 2.61 -14.65
C ALA A 142 -14.61 3.81 -13.71
N HIS A 143 -13.83 4.87 -13.88
CA HIS A 143 -14.02 6.12 -13.13
C HIS A 143 -15.40 6.74 -13.38
N GLY A 144 -15.90 6.70 -14.63
CA GLY A 144 -17.25 7.15 -15.00
C GLY A 144 -17.53 8.62 -14.64
N SER A 145 -16.53 9.48 -14.65
CA SER A 145 -16.59 10.90 -14.26
C SER A 145 -17.19 11.15 -12.87
N ALA A 146 -17.25 10.13 -12.03
CA ALA A 146 -17.71 10.20 -10.64
C ALA A 146 -16.61 9.71 -9.71
N GLY A 147 -16.48 10.34 -8.54
CA GLY A 147 -15.58 9.89 -7.50
C GLY A 147 -15.93 8.51 -6.95
N LEU A 148 -15.40 8.17 -5.80
CA LEU A 148 -15.74 6.93 -5.10
C LEU A 148 -17.18 7.02 -4.58
N THR A 149 -18.01 6.04 -4.98
CA THR A 149 -19.40 5.91 -4.53
C THR A 149 -19.62 4.55 -3.86
N LEU A 150 -20.69 4.42 -3.08
CA LEU A 150 -21.06 3.15 -2.47
C LEU A 150 -21.30 2.07 -3.52
N ALA A 151 -21.92 2.42 -4.67
CA ALA A 151 -22.14 1.50 -5.78
C ALA A 151 -20.82 0.88 -6.29
N LYS A 152 -19.74 1.67 -6.39
CA LYS A 152 -18.43 1.15 -6.82
C LYS A 152 -17.82 0.20 -5.77
N LEU A 153 -18.04 0.43 -4.48
CA LEU A 153 -17.62 -0.51 -3.43
C LEU A 153 -18.38 -1.83 -3.53
N ILE A 154 -19.69 -1.77 -3.78
CA ILE A 154 -20.52 -2.96 -4.01
C ILE A 154 -20.02 -3.73 -5.23
N SER A 155 -19.76 -3.04 -6.34
CA SER A 155 -19.22 -3.67 -7.56
C SER A 155 -17.83 -4.28 -7.33
N ALA A 156 -16.97 -3.64 -6.52
CA ALA A 156 -15.67 -4.20 -6.19
C ALA A 156 -15.81 -5.51 -5.38
N LYS A 157 -16.74 -5.54 -4.43
CA LYS A 157 -17.04 -6.75 -3.67
C LYS A 157 -17.59 -7.85 -4.57
N GLU A 158 -18.53 -7.52 -5.46
CA GLU A 158 -19.13 -8.45 -6.43
C GLU A 158 -18.06 -9.09 -7.33
N ILE A 159 -17.08 -8.29 -7.81
CA ILE A 159 -15.98 -8.80 -8.63
C ILE A 159 -15.12 -9.82 -7.84
N LEU A 160 -14.82 -9.54 -6.57
CA LEU A 160 -14.03 -10.45 -5.74
C LEU A 160 -14.80 -11.73 -5.43
N ASP A 161 -16.06 -11.62 -5.03
CA ASP A 161 -16.91 -12.75 -4.70
C ASP A 161 -17.19 -13.61 -5.96
N GLY A 162 -17.34 -12.98 -7.13
CA GLY A 162 -17.52 -13.65 -8.42
C GLY A 162 -16.28 -14.37 -8.96
N ASN A 163 -15.10 -14.07 -8.40
CA ASN A 163 -13.84 -14.76 -8.71
C ASN A 163 -13.45 -15.78 -7.63
N ASP A 164 -14.40 -16.25 -6.82
CA ASP A 164 -14.21 -17.26 -5.77
C ASP A 164 -13.11 -16.89 -4.75
N VAL A 165 -12.93 -15.58 -4.49
CA VAL A 165 -12.04 -15.14 -3.42
C VAL A 165 -12.69 -15.44 -2.09
N ASP A 166 -11.99 -16.21 -1.24
CA ASP A 166 -12.51 -16.62 0.07
C ASP A 166 -12.92 -15.39 0.90
N PRO A 167 -14.16 -15.32 1.41
CA PRO A 167 -14.62 -14.22 2.24
C PRO A 167 -13.88 -14.11 3.58
N ASP A 168 -13.24 -15.18 4.06
CA ASP A 168 -12.46 -15.20 5.29
C ASP A 168 -11.06 -14.57 5.12
N GLU A 169 -10.61 -14.38 3.87
CA GLU A 169 -9.37 -13.66 3.60
C GLU A 169 -9.54 -12.15 3.81
N GLU A 170 -8.57 -11.52 4.45
CA GLU A 170 -8.55 -10.07 4.65
C GLU A 170 -8.48 -9.35 3.30
N ARG A 171 -9.46 -8.49 3.05
CA ARG A 171 -9.55 -7.66 1.85
C ARG A 171 -9.22 -6.22 2.19
N PHE A 172 -8.24 -5.67 1.51
CA PHE A 172 -7.77 -4.30 1.74
C PHE A 172 -8.30 -3.34 0.67
N PHE A 173 -8.65 -2.14 1.10
CA PHE A 173 -9.05 -1.06 0.21
C PHE A 173 -8.23 0.19 0.50
N VAL A 174 -7.41 0.61 -0.45
CA VAL A 174 -6.54 1.79 -0.30
C VAL A 174 -7.27 3.04 -0.78
N LEU A 175 -7.31 4.07 0.07
CA LEU A 175 -8.03 5.31 -0.17
C LEU A 175 -7.13 6.53 0.05
N GLY A 176 -7.23 7.52 -0.85
CA GLY A 176 -6.76 8.87 -0.58
C GLY A 176 -7.85 9.75 0.04
N SER A 177 -7.50 10.96 0.46
CA SER A 177 -8.41 11.92 1.09
C SER A 177 -9.59 12.30 0.21
N GLN A 178 -9.35 12.44 -1.10
CA GLN A 178 -10.40 12.78 -2.05
C GLN A 178 -11.45 11.68 -2.17
N GLN A 179 -11.05 10.42 -2.19
CA GLN A 179 -11.98 9.28 -2.24
C GLN A 179 -12.83 9.20 -0.98
N VAL A 180 -12.22 9.48 0.18
CA VAL A 180 -12.95 9.57 1.45
C VAL A 180 -13.98 10.70 1.40
N SER A 181 -13.60 11.89 0.93
CA SER A 181 -14.51 13.02 0.77
C SER A 181 -15.67 12.71 -0.18
N ASN A 182 -15.39 12.03 -1.30
CA ASN A 182 -16.42 11.62 -2.26
C ASN A 182 -17.41 10.64 -1.63
N LEU A 183 -16.92 9.67 -0.86
CA LEU A 183 -17.77 8.70 -0.17
C LEU A 183 -18.69 9.40 0.84
N LEU A 184 -18.15 10.36 1.61
CA LEU A 184 -18.94 11.15 2.54
C LEU A 184 -19.96 12.08 1.87
N ALA A 185 -19.69 12.50 0.64
CA ALA A 185 -20.57 13.40 -0.09
C ALA A 185 -21.77 12.65 -0.69
N THR A 186 -21.76 11.32 -0.76
CA THR A 186 -22.87 10.52 -1.30
C THR A 186 -24.10 10.67 -0.40
N THR A 187 -25.29 10.65 -1.03
CA THR A 187 -26.57 10.89 -0.33
C THR A 187 -26.86 9.77 0.67
N GLU A 188 -26.49 8.55 0.32
CA GLU A 188 -26.66 7.35 1.14
C GLU A 188 -25.90 7.45 2.47
N VAL A 189 -24.71 8.05 2.44
CA VAL A 189 -23.86 8.21 3.63
C VAL A 189 -24.36 9.33 4.54
N LYS A 190 -25.14 10.29 4.02
CA LYS A 190 -25.74 11.36 4.81
C LYS A 190 -26.98 10.92 5.59
N SER A 191 -27.55 9.78 5.22
CA SER A 191 -28.68 9.20 5.95
C SER A 191 -28.26 8.71 7.33
N SER A 192 -29.16 8.80 8.31
CA SER A 192 -28.91 8.38 9.70
C SER A 192 -28.65 6.87 9.83
N ASP A 193 -29.08 6.10 8.85
CA ASP A 193 -28.91 4.64 8.83
C ASP A 193 -27.47 4.21 8.50
N TYR A 194 -26.61 5.14 8.04
CA TYR A 194 -25.22 4.89 7.68
C TYR A 194 -24.20 5.36 8.71
N ASN A 195 -24.52 5.23 9.99
CA ASN A 195 -23.60 5.59 11.07
C ASN A 195 -22.25 4.84 10.99
N SER A 196 -22.24 3.60 10.43
CA SER A 196 -21.03 2.82 10.23
C SER A 196 -20.04 3.48 9.24
N VAL A 197 -20.53 4.14 8.19
CA VAL A 197 -19.65 4.85 7.24
C VAL A 197 -19.07 6.12 7.84
N LYS A 198 -19.82 6.82 8.68
CA LYS A 198 -19.30 7.96 9.43
C LYS A 198 -18.21 7.54 10.41
N ALA A 199 -18.44 6.47 11.15
CA ALA A 199 -17.47 5.90 12.08
C ALA A 199 -16.18 5.44 11.34
N LEU A 200 -16.32 4.83 10.16
CA LEU A 200 -15.18 4.48 9.31
C LEU A 200 -14.34 5.71 8.92
N VAL A 201 -15.01 6.80 8.53
CA VAL A 201 -14.30 8.03 8.13
C VAL A 201 -13.67 8.74 9.31
N GLN A 202 -14.30 8.69 10.48
CA GLN A 202 -13.75 9.22 11.72
C GLN A 202 -12.58 8.38 12.25
N GLY A 203 -12.41 7.14 11.74
CA GLY A 203 -11.36 6.23 12.16
C GLY A 203 -11.75 5.33 13.33
N ASP A 204 -13.02 5.32 13.72
CA ASP A 204 -13.54 4.50 14.81
C ASP A 204 -13.77 3.04 14.38
N ILE A 205 -13.92 2.81 13.06
CA ILE A 205 -14.08 1.49 12.46
C ILE A 205 -13.09 1.33 11.32
N ASP A 206 -12.31 0.26 11.32
CA ASP A 206 -11.33 -0.04 10.28
C ASP A 206 -11.89 -0.85 9.12
N THR A 207 -13.09 -1.44 9.29
CA THR A 207 -13.68 -2.36 8.31
C THR A 207 -15.08 -1.92 7.90
N PHE A 208 -15.35 -1.95 6.59
CA PHE A 208 -16.67 -1.69 6.02
C PHE A 208 -16.93 -2.60 4.82
N MET A 209 -18.10 -3.25 4.76
CA MET A 209 -18.47 -4.19 3.70
C MET A 209 -17.50 -5.35 3.48
N GLY A 210 -16.74 -5.75 4.49
CA GLY A 210 -15.71 -6.80 4.39
C GLY A 210 -14.36 -6.30 3.89
N PHE A 211 -14.18 -4.99 3.69
CA PHE A 211 -12.89 -4.39 3.36
C PHE A 211 -12.28 -3.71 4.58
N LYS A 212 -10.99 -3.90 4.77
CA LYS A 212 -10.16 -3.14 5.69
C LYS A 212 -9.59 -1.92 4.97
N PHE A 213 -9.91 -0.74 5.47
CA PHE A 213 -9.54 0.50 4.80
C PHE A 213 -8.16 0.99 5.24
N LEU A 214 -7.30 1.24 4.27
CA LEU A 214 -5.98 1.83 4.46
C LEU A 214 -5.95 3.21 3.81
N ARG A 215 -5.57 4.23 4.58
CA ARG A 215 -5.43 5.59 4.07
C ARG A 215 -4.01 5.86 3.62
N SER A 216 -3.84 6.25 2.37
CA SER A 216 -2.56 6.68 1.80
C SER A 216 -2.80 7.83 0.84
N GLU A 217 -1.97 8.85 0.91
CA GLU A 217 -1.98 10.01 -0.02
C GLU A 217 -0.92 9.88 -1.11
N ARG A 218 -0.43 8.66 -1.35
CA ARG A 218 0.61 8.37 -2.33
C ARG A 218 0.01 8.03 -3.69
#